data_7283cd127aa08a7cc325fa0d0067393b
#
_entry.id   7283cd127aa08a7cc325fa0d0067393b
#
_cell.length_a   1.000
_cell.length_b   1.000
_cell.length_c   1.000
_cell.angle_alpha   90.00
_cell.angle_beta   90.00
_cell.angle_gamma   90.00
#
_symmetry.space_group_name_H-M   'P 1'
#
loop_
_entity.id
_entity.type
_entity.pdbx_description
1 polymer ?
#
loop_
_entity_poly.entity_id
_entity_poly.type
_entity_poly.pdbx_seq_one_letter_code
_entity_poly.pdbx_strand_id
1 'polypeptide(L)'
;MADTKAKIIYTELLKEDLVVIRLVPITGMPKYKTGQFLTIGLPVRAENKIVKRAYSIASHAENRDYFEFVIRWVRKPLPGRVTTELFYLSVGDEVLLGDPTGDDLIIEDKYRNGEPDNRRVVCVGGGTGLAPFIAFAHHFRDTN
;
A
#
# COMPACT_ATOMS: atom_id res chain seq x y z
N MET A 1 -14.88 10.32 1.73
CA MET A 1 -14.61 10.82 0.36
C MET A 1 -14.90 9.73 -0.66
N ALA A 2 -15.11 10.08 -1.92
CA ALA A 2 -15.41 9.10 -2.98
C ALA A 2 -14.12 8.36 -3.39
N ASP A 3 -14.25 7.05 -3.68
CA ASP A 3 -13.12 6.29 -4.20
C ASP A 3 -12.63 6.86 -5.53
N THR A 4 -11.32 6.84 -5.71
CA THR A 4 -10.67 7.26 -6.95
C THR A 4 -10.28 6.03 -7.76
N LYS A 5 -10.50 6.05 -9.06
CA LYS A 5 -9.95 5.03 -9.95
C LYS A 5 -8.43 5.16 -10.03
N ALA A 6 -7.75 4.03 -10.04
CA ALA A 6 -6.31 3.96 -10.25
C ALA A 6 -5.99 2.84 -11.25
N LYS A 7 -4.92 3.06 -12.00
CA LYS A 7 -4.45 2.12 -13.00
C LYS A 7 -3.24 1.34 -12.51
N ILE A 8 -3.20 0.04 -12.74
CA ILE A 8 -2.00 -0.78 -12.51
C ILE A 8 -0.98 -0.44 -13.59
N ILE A 9 0.22 0.00 -13.16
CA ILE A 9 1.34 0.33 -14.04
C ILE A 9 2.47 -0.69 -13.97
N TYR A 10 2.46 -1.54 -12.95
CA TYR A 10 3.47 -2.56 -12.72
C TYR A 10 2.89 -3.70 -11.89
N THR A 11 3.28 -4.93 -12.22
CA THR A 11 3.02 -6.13 -11.41
C THR A 11 4.18 -7.09 -11.55
N GLU A 12 4.64 -7.65 -10.42
CA GLU A 12 5.71 -8.62 -10.37
C GLU A 12 5.36 -9.73 -9.36
N LEU A 13 5.33 -10.95 -9.84
CA LEU A 13 5.11 -12.12 -8.99
C LEU A 13 6.45 -12.54 -8.37
N LEU A 14 6.64 -12.24 -7.07
CA LEU A 14 7.86 -12.62 -6.33
C LEU A 14 7.85 -14.11 -5.96
N LYS A 15 6.68 -14.64 -5.68
CA LYS A 15 6.39 -16.05 -5.39
C LYS A 15 5.00 -16.38 -5.88
N GLU A 16 4.65 -17.68 -5.92
CA GLU A 16 3.33 -18.12 -6.38
C GLU A 16 2.13 -17.52 -5.60
N ASP A 17 2.38 -16.96 -4.41
CA ASP A 17 1.38 -16.33 -3.55
C ASP A 17 1.74 -14.89 -3.12
N LEU A 18 2.78 -14.28 -3.70
CA LEU A 18 3.26 -12.97 -3.32
C LEU A 18 3.51 -12.10 -4.55
N VAL A 19 2.82 -10.96 -4.63
CA VAL A 19 2.92 -10.01 -5.74
C VAL A 19 3.27 -8.61 -5.25
N VAL A 20 4.09 -7.91 -6.01
CA VAL A 20 4.27 -6.45 -5.93
C VAL A 20 3.42 -5.82 -7.01
N ILE A 21 2.63 -4.81 -6.66
CA ILE A 21 1.86 -4.01 -7.62
C ILE A 21 2.15 -2.52 -7.41
N ARG A 22 2.14 -1.75 -8.52
CA ARG A 22 2.20 -0.30 -8.49
C ARG A 22 0.97 0.29 -9.15
N LEU A 23 0.38 1.27 -8.48
CA LEU A 23 -0.87 1.91 -8.88
C LEU A 23 -0.68 3.42 -9.03
N VAL A 24 -1.29 4.01 -10.05
CA VAL A 24 -1.35 5.46 -10.22
C VAL A 24 -2.81 5.90 -10.26
N PRO A 25 -3.25 6.75 -9.30
CA PRO A 25 -4.59 7.32 -9.33
C PRO A 25 -4.77 8.19 -10.58
N ILE A 26 -5.92 8.09 -11.24
CA ILE A 26 -6.22 8.89 -12.45
C ILE A 26 -6.30 10.40 -12.15
N THR A 27 -6.54 10.78 -10.89
CA THR A 27 -6.57 12.17 -10.41
C THR A 27 -5.21 12.71 -9.98
N GLY A 28 -4.15 11.91 -10.16
CA GLY A 28 -2.80 12.21 -9.68
C GLY A 28 -2.56 11.74 -8.24
N MET A 29 -1.29 11.72 -7.85
CA MET A 29 -0.86 11.24 -6.52
C MET A 29 -1.28 12.22 -5.42
N PRO A 30 -2.11 11.80 -4.46
CA PRO A 30 -2.45 12.64 -3.31
C PRO A 30 -1.26 12.82 -2.38
N LYS A 31 -1.33 13.81 -1.49
CA LYS A 31 -0.38 13.89 -0.37
C LYS A 31 -0.72 12.81 0.64
N TYR A 32 0.31 12.16 1.18
CA TYR A 32 0.19 11.17 2.24
C TYR A 32 1.44 11.17 3.12
N LYS A 33 1.40 10.43 4.22
CA LYS A 33 2.54 10.25 5.12
C LYS A 33 3.05 8.81 5.01
N THR A 34 4.36 8.64 5.02
CA THR A 34 4.97 7.30 5.09
C THR A 34 4.46 6.56 6.32
N GLY A 35 4.04 5.31 6.14
CA GLY A 35 3.42 4.48 7.19
C GLY A 35 1.88 4.40 7.10
N GLN A 36 1.24 5.22 6.29
CA GLN A 36 -0.19 5.15 6.05
C GLN A 36 -0.58 3.94 5.19
N PHE A 37 -1.85 3.60 5.22
CA PHE A 37 -2.49 2.59 4.37
C PHE A 37 -3.63 3.22 3.58
N LEU A 38 -4.15 2.50 2.59
CA LEU A 38 -5.37 2.84 1.89
C LEU A 38 -6.18 1.58 1.57
N THR A 39 -7.41 1.74 1.12
CA THR A 39 -8.23 0.62 0.68
C THR A 39 -8.12 0.42 -0.83
N ILE A 40 -7.98 -0.83 -1.26
CA ILE A 40 -8.13 -1.23 -2.66
C ILE A 40 -9.47 -1.94 -2.81
N GLY A 41 -10.28 -1.48 -3.74
CA GLY A 41 -11.60 -2.01 -4.05
C GLY A 41 -11.64 -2.62 -5.44
N LEU A 42 -12.24 -3.81 -5.55
CA LEU A 42 -12.42 -4.56 -6.78
C LEU A 42 -13.80 -5.20 -6.86
N PRO A 43 -14.35 -5.34 -8.07
CA PRO A 43 -15.52 -6.19 -8.26
C PRO A 43 -15.13 -7.66 -7.97
N VAL A 44 -15.82 -8.26 -7.03
CA VAL A 44 -15.67 -9.69 -6.72
C VAL A 44 -16.70 -10.45 -7.54
N ARG A 45 -16.25 -11.23 -8.52
CA ARG A 45 -17.10 -11.92 -9.49
C ARG A 45 -18.15 -12.81 -8.84
N ALA A 46 -17.75 -13.53 -7.79
CA ALA A 46 -18.66 -14.43 -7.06
C ALA A 46 -19.80 -13.71 -6.32
N GLU A 47 -19.67 -12.42 -6.06
CA GLU A 47 -20.62 -11.66 -5.23
C GLU A 47 -21.34 -10.54 -5.99
N ASN A 48 -20.94 -10.29 -7.23
CA ASN A 48 -21.44 -9.20 -8.08
C ASN A 48 -21.45 -7.83 -7.36
N LYS A 49 -20.43 -7.57 -6.52
CA LYS A 49 -20.25 -6.32 -5.78
C LYS A 49 -18.79 -5.96 -5.62
N ILE A 50 -18.55 -4.67 -5.37
CA ILE A 50 -17.21 -4.18 -5.03
C ILE A 50 -16.92 -4.51 -3.57
N VAL A 51 -15.78 -5.14 -3.35
CA VAL A 51 -15.25 -5.43 -2.02
C VAL A 51 -13.94 -4.68 -1.83
N LYS A 52 -13.77 -4.03 -0.69
CA LYS A 52 -12.58 -3.26 -0.34
C LYS A 52 -11.79 -3.94 0.77
N ARG A 53 -10.46 -3.80 0.72
CA ARG A 53 -9.54 -4.23 1.77
C ARG A 53 -8.45 -3.20 1.96
N ALA A 54 -8.02 -3.02 3.21
CA ALA A 54 -6.92 -2.14 3.55
C ALA A 54 -5.58 -2.81 3.25
N TYR A 55 -4.65 -2.01 2.69
CA TYR A 55 -3.28 -2.41 2.40
C TYR A 55 -2.32 -1.30 2.80
N SER A 56 -1.28 -1.64 3.54
CA SER A 56 -0.21 -0.69 3.87
C SER A 56 0.52 -0.26 2.61
N ILE A 57 0.80 1.03 2.49
CA ILE A 57 1.55 1.60 1.39
C ILE A 57 3.03 1.25 1.59
N ALA A 58 3.65 0.57 0.63
CA ALA A 58 5.06 0.17 0.66
C ALA A 58 5.99 1.23 0.05
N SER A 59 5.47 2.18 -0.71
CA SER A 59 6.21 3.35 -1.19
C SER A 59 6.21 4.46 -0.15
N HIS A 60 7.29 5.26 -0.10
CA HIS A 60 7.41 6.41 0.81
C HIS A 60 6.73 7.65 0.23
N ALA A 61 6.39 8.62 1.08
CA ALA A 61 5.59 9.78 0.71
C ALA A 61 6.26 10.72 -0.30
N GLU A 62 7.58 10.72 -0.37
CA GLU A 62 8.39 11.48 -1.34
C GLU A 62 8.32 10.89 -2.76
N ASN A 63 7.97 9.60 -2.89
CA ASN A 63 7.66 9.00 -4.18
C ASN A 63 6.32 9.54 -4.68
N ARG A 64 6.37 10.39 -5.72
CA ARG A 64 5.20 11.01 -6.33
C ARG A 64 4.75 10.34 -7.62
N ASP A 65 5.37 9.20 -7.98
CA ASP A 65 5.12 8.53 -9.25
C ASP A 65 4.05 7.46 -9.15
N TYR A 66 3.99 6.74 -8.01
CA TYR A 66 3.04 5.63 -7.81
C TYR A 66 2.88 5.26 -6.32
N PHE A 67 1.81 4.56 -6.02
CA PHE A 67 1.69 3.74 -4.80
C PHE A 67 2.22 2.34 -5.07
N GLU A 68 3.01 1.79 -4.15
CA GLU A 68 3.48 0.40 -4.19
C GLU A 68 2.85 -0.41 -3.07
N PHE A 69 2.50 -1.65 -3.38
CA PHE A 69 1.93 -2.61 -2.44
C PHE A 69 2.59 -3.96 -2.58
N VAL A 70 2.78 -4.64 -1.45
CA VAL A 70 3.22 -6.04 -1.38
C VAL A 70 2.05 -6.85 -0.85
N ILE A 71 1.50 -7.72 -1.69
CA ILE A 71 0.23 -8.41 -1.41
C ILE A 71 0.43 -9.91 -1.47
N ARG A 72 -0.03 -10.60 -0.42
CA ARG A 72 -0.08 -12.05 -0.39
C ARG A 72 -1.46 -12.55 -0.77
N TRP A 73 -1.51 -13.55 -1.63
CA TRP A 73 -2.74 -14.26 -1.94
C TRP A 73 -3.17 -15.16 -0.78
N VAL A 74 -4.31 -14.85 -0.20
CA VAL A 74 -4.91 -15.69 0.84
C VAL A 74 -5.66 -16.84 0.14
N ARG A 75 -5.15 -18.08 0.30
CA ARG A 75 -5.72 -19.28 -0.33
C ARG A 75 -6.47 -20.17 0.66
N LYS A 76 -6.08 -20.18 1.93
CA LYS A 76 -6.60 -21.09 2.97
C LYS A 76 -7.00 -20.29 4.22
N PRO A 77 -8.00 -20.75 4.98
CA PRO A 77 -8.87 -21.91 4.76
C PRO A 77 -9.84 -21.73 3.58
N LEU A 78 -10.17 -20.46 3.23
CA LEU A 78 -10.97 -20.06 2.07
C LEU A 78 -10.22 -19.03 1.25
N PRO A 79 -10.38 -19.00 -0.09
CA PRO A 79 -9.76 -17.98 -0.94
C PRO A 79 -10.15 -16.57 -0.49
N GLY A 80 -9.16 -15.69 -0.36
CA GLY A 80 -9.37 -14.28 -0.07
C GLY A 80 -10.09 -13.60 -1.24
N ARG A 81 -11.17 -12.88 -0.94
CA ARG A 81 -12.06 -12.29 -1.96
C ARG A 81 -11.33 -11.29 -2.84
N VAL A 82 -10.74 -10.27 -2.25
CA VAL A 82 -10.02 -9.20 -2.97
C VAL A 82 -8.66 -9.68 -3.46
N THR A 83 -7.90 -10.43 -2.65
CA THR A 83 -6.58 -10.92 -3.05
C THR A 83 -6.65 -11.88 -4.24
N THR A 84 -7.70 -12.67 -4.37
CA THR A 84 -7.91 -13.54 -5.53
C THR A 84 -8.09 -12.71 -6.81
N GLU A 85 -8.95 -11.69 -6.79
CA GLU A 85 -9.14 -10.82 -7.95
C GLU A 85 -7.87 -10.04 -8.28
N LEU A 86 -7.12 -9.53 -7.27
CA LEU A 86 -5.87 -8.81 -7.49
C LEU A 86 -4.82 -9.64 -8.23
N PHE A 87 -4.75 -10.95 -7.97
CA PHE A 87 -3.79 -11.85 -8.63
C PHE A 87 -4.11 -12.15 -10.10
N TYR A 88 -5.33 -11.85 -10.55
CA TYR A 88 -5.74 -11.95 -11.95
C TYR A 88 -5.59 -10.65 -12.74
N LEU A 89 -5.22 -9.55 -12.07
CA LEU A 89 -5.06 -8.27 -12.74
C LEU A 89 -3.71 -8.16 -13.46
N SER A 90 -3.72 -7.38 -14.52
CA SER A 90 -2.56 -7.07 -15.35
C SER A 90 -2.30 -5.57 -15.43
N VAL A 91 -1.14 -5.20 -15.94
CA VAL A 91 -0.82 -3.79 -16.24
C VAL A 91 -1.90 -3.22 -17.18
N GLY A 92 -2.43 -2.07 -16.85
CA GLY A 92 -3.52 -1.38 -17.55
C GLY A 92 -4.90 -1.58 -16.93
N ASP A 93 -5.09 -2.61 -16.09
CA ASP A 93 -6.35 -2.79 -15.37
C ASP A 93 -6.58 -1.71 -14.32
N GLU A 94 -7.85 -1.47 -13.98
CA GLU A 94 -8.27 -0.44 -13.03
C GLU A 94 -8.76 -1.05 -11.71
N VAL A 95 -8.47 -0.34 -10.62
CA VAL A 95 -8.98 -0.60 -9.28
C VAL A 95 -9.58 0.67 -8.68
N LEU A 96 -10.31 0.55 -7.58
CA LEU A 96 -10.75 1.69 -6.78
C LEU A 96 -9.83 1.87 -5.59
N LEU A 97 -9.39 3.09 -5.33
CA LEU A 97 -8.59 3.45 -4.17
C LEU A 97 -9.38 4.37 -3.24
N GLY A 98 -9.35 4.04 -1.95
CA GLY A 98 -9.69 5.00 -0.91
C GLY A 98 -8.54 5.98 -0.66
N ASP A 99 -8.81 7.01 0.16
CA ASP A 99 -7.77 7.97 0.56
C ASP A 99 -6.74 7.31 1.49
N PRO A 100 -5.45 7.72 1.40
CA PRO A 100 -4.46 7.36 2.41
C PRO A 100 -4.90 7.80 3.81
N THR A 101 -4.80 6.90 4.76
CA THR A 101 -5.26 7.11 6.15
C THR A 101 -4.41 6.32 7.15
N GLY A 102 -4.63 6.58 8.45
CA GLY A 102 -3.93 5.93 9.55
C GLY A 102 -2.72 6.74 10.02
N ASP A 103 -2.72 7.11 11.30
CA ASP A 103 -1.64 7.88 11.92
C ASP A 103 -0.87 7.07 12.98
N ASP A 104 -1.27 5.81 13.23
CA ASP A 104 -0.69 4.99 14.30
C ASP A 104 0.74 4.49 14.00
N LEU A 105 1.10 4.41 12.72
CA LEU A 105 2.41 3.94 12.27
C LEU A 105 3.23 5.03 11.57
N ILE A 106 3.08 6.28 11.99
CA ILE A 106 3.87 7.39 11.45
C ILE A 106 5.09 7.60 12.36
N ILE A 107 6.28 7.65 11.75
CA ILE A 107 7.51 8.01 12.41
C ILE A 107 7.78 9.48 12.11
N GLU A 108 7.81 10.30 13.15
CA GLU A 108 8.12 11.73 13.04
C GLU A 108 9.60 11.97 13.35
N ASP A 109 10.23 12.85 12.57
CA ASP A 109 11.66 13.21 12.76
C ASP A 109 11.88 14.17 13.93
N LYS A 110 10.78 14.65 14.54
CA LYS A 110 10.82 15.64 15.62
C LYS A 110 9.82 15.30 16.71
N TYR A 111 10.20 15.60 17.95
CA TYR A 111 9.27 15.65 19.06
C TYR A 111 8.23 16.78 18.89
N ARG A 112 7.12 16.71 19.66
CA ARG A 112 6.08 17.76 19.66
C ARG A 112 6.59 19.18 19.99
N ASN A 113 7.70 19.29 20.71
CA ASN A 113 8.37 20.56 21.02
C ASN A 113 9.27 21.08 19.89
N GLY A 114 9.36 20.35 18.75
CA GLY A 114 10.17 20.73 17.60
C GLY A 114 11.64 20.29 17.65
N GLU A 115 12.09 19.68 18.74
CA GLU A 115 13.45 19.13 18.84
C GLU A 115 13.61 17.87 17.97
N PRO A 116 14.81 17.65 17.37
CA PRO A 116 15.07 16.43 16.59
C PRO A 116 14.89 15.17 17.44
N ASP A 117 14.21 14.17 16.90
CA ASP A 117 14.10 12.85 17.53
C ASP A 117 15.22 11.94 17.00
N ASN A 118 16.29 11.85 17.77
CA ASN A 118 17.49 11.05 17.44
C ASN A 118 17.40 9.60 17.96
N ARG A 119 16.25 9.13 18.40
CA ARG A 119 16.08 7.75 18.86
C ARG A 119 16.25 6.77 17.71
N ARG A 120 16.91 5.66 17.99
CA ARG A 120 17.01 4.55 17.04
C ARG A 120 15.64 3.87 16.93
N VAL A 121 15.16 3.71 15.69
CA VAL A 121 13.93 2.99 15.39
C VAL A 121 14.27 1.56 15.00
N VAL A 122 13.61 0.60 15.60
CA VAL A 122 13.69 -0.83 15.25
C VAL A 122 12.32 -1.26 14.74
N CYS A 123 12.28 -1.69 13.49
CA CYS A 123 11.06 -2.17 12.86
C CYS A 123 11.05 -3.71 12.85
N VAL A 124 9.98 -4.31 13.36
CA VAL A 124 9.79 -5.76 13.36
C VAL A 124 8.51 -6.08 12.60
N GLY A 125 8.64 -6.78 11.49
CA GLY A 125 7.51 -7.16 10.65
C GLY A 125 7.60 -8.59 10.15
N GLY A 126 6.48 -9.29 10.10
CA GLY A 126 6.36 -10.63 9.54
C GLY A 126 5.59 -10.62 8.21
N GLY A 127 6.07 -11.35 7.21
CA GLY A 127 5.42 -11.47 5.91
C GLY A 127 5.18 -10.11 5.24
N THR A 128 3.97 -9.84 4.77
CA THR A 128 3.59 -8.55 4.16
C THR A 128 3.50 -7.39 5.15
N GLY A 129 3.56 -7.65 6.47
CA GLY A 129 3.71 -6.60 7.49
C GLY A 129 5.02 -5.82 7.41
N LEU A 130 5.96 -6.25 6.57
CA LEU A 130 7.16 -5.48 6.22
C LEU A 130 6.88 -4.28 5.29
N ALA A 131 5.75 -4.24 4.60
CA ALA A 131 5.46 -3.21 3.60
C ALA A 131 5.64 -1.76 4.10
N PRO A 132 5.09 -1.32 5.24
CA PRO A 132 5.31 0.03 5.75
C PRO A 132 6.77 0.28 6.13
N PHE A 133 7.52 -0.74 6.55
CA PHE A 133 8.93 -0.59 6.95
C PHE A 133 9.85 -0.48 5.73
N ILE A 134 9.48 -1.04 4.59
CA ILE A 134 10.13 -0.77 3.30
C ILE A 134 9.97 0.71 2.95
N ALA A 135 8.76 1.26 3.11
CA ALA A 135 8.51 2.68 2.89
C ALA A 135 9.37 3.57 3.81
N PHE A 136 9.50 3.23 5.10
CA PHE A 136 10.37 3.96 6.01
C PHE A 136 11.85 3.86 5.64
N ALA A 137 12.33 2.70 5.21
CA ALA A 137 13.72 2.53 4.78
C ALA A 137 14.04 3.45 3.59
N HIS A 138 13.15 3.57 2.62
CA HIS A 138 13.28 4.50 1.50
C HIS A 138 13.18 5.96 1.95
N HIS A 139 12.21 6.29 2.81
CA HIS A 139 12.04 7.63 3.35
C HIS A 139 13.32 8.12 4.03
N PHE A 140 13.87 7.36 4.98
CA PHE A 140 15.09 7.75 5.69
C PHE A 140 16.35 7.77 4.80
N ARG A 141 16.42 6.90 3.80
CA ARG A 141 17.51 6.95 2.82
C ARG A 141 17.49 8.24 1.98
N ASP A 142 16.30 8.67 1.58
CA ASP A 142 16.12 9.75 0.62
C ASP A 142 16.01 11.15 1.29
N THR A 143 15.81 11.20 2.62
CA THR A 143 15.65 12.46 3.40
C THR A 143 16.79 12.77 4.35
N ASN A 144 17.79 11.87 4.55
CA ASN A 144 18.97 12.06 5.43
C ASN A 144 20.26 12.29 4.66
#